data_ac0af621f20876764e180f1d924f13bc
#
_entry.id   ac0af621f20876764e180f1d924f13bc
#
_cell.length_a   1.000
_cell.length_b   1.000
_cell.length_c   1.000
_cell.angle_alpha   90.00
_cell.angle_beta   90.00
_cell.angle_gamma   90.00
#
_symmetry.space_group_name_H-M   'P 1'
#
loop_
_entity.id
_entity.type
_entity.pdbx_description
1 polymer ?
#
loop_
_entity_poly.entity_id
_entity_poly.type
_entity_poly.pdbx_seq_one_letter_code
_entity_poly.pdbx_strand_id
1 'polypeptide(L)'
;MTKLRCMLCCLMICTITIDARTVNDIYKRISAQVSLKVPGNQSRNYSLAFQGAVDDKGIYLLESEEKIPLIITERIERDNVKCVMVVSITALEDVYFNYQQQLKTGFRHNDCMFYLPGFWYSRNLRSPKGAPSFHISESWLVREDRLSSPLTGIFNQKDGRYMTVARKDDFQWDALATHQTGEIILSGKTSLGFTGFESHDGTSTLSFGFPYREAPKTYIRKLTLAPEVTSFQYLKKGETVLLTWEFIEGQATDYSDFICHTWEYCYDTYRPQPVKIPFSPEEIKGVLSNYFVESFVGDKALAYYSSPEMKVAACANMNVAEIGFVGRVLLNAFNAWEFGNENGRDDLAASSKKIFDSYLENGFTETGYLREWVNLENDSDVKEERPVHSIRRQSEGIYAMFHYLNYEQKYKRHHPDWEQRLKKMLDMFLQLQNPDGSFPRKFHDDFTVVDGSGGSTPCTRRSCCRSAVR
;
A
#
# COMPACT_ATOMS: atom_id res chain seq x y z
N MET A 1 26.01 -15.59 -55.22
CA MET A 1 26.21 -16.75 -54.29
C MET A 1 26.31 -16.23 -52.88
N THR A 2 25.20 -16.11 -52.22
CA THR A 2 25.11 -15.51 -50.88
C THR A 2 24.70 -16.63 -49.90
N LYS A 3 25.59 -16.96 -48.99
CA LYS A 3 25.36 -18.00 -47.96
C LYS A 3 24.41 -17.50 -46.88
N LEU A 4 23.23 -18.06 -46.83
CA LEU A 4 22.25 -17.93 -45.76
C LEU A 4 22.72 -18.80 -44.59
N ARG A 5 23.15 -18.18 -43.48
CA ARG A 5 23.40 -18.88 -42.23
C ARG A 5 22.09 -18.91 -41.42
N CYS A 6 21.50 -20.08 -41.35
CA CYS A 6 20.40 -20.41 -40.47
C CYS A 6 20.91 -20.48 -39.05
N MET A 7 20.47 -19.56 -38.18
CA MET A 7 20.75 -19.58 -36.75
C MET A 7 19.63 -20.36 -36.10
N LEU A 8 19.90 -21.64 -35.81
CA LEU A 8 18.99 -22.51 -35.04
C LEU A 8 19.05 -22.06 -33.58
N CYS A 9 18.05 -21.32 -33.11
CA CYS A 9 17.79 -21.12 -31.66
C CYS A 9 17.27 -22.45 -31.10
N CYS A 10 18.10 -23.17 -30.37
CA CYS A 10 17.65 -24.25 -29.51
C CYS A 10 16.82 -23.63 -28.35
N LEU A 11 15.49 -23.65 -28.47
CA LEU A 11 14.61 -23.57 -27.32
C LEU A 11 14.83 -24.85 -26.50
N MET A 12 15.59 -24.76 -25.43
CA MET A 12 15.52 -25.74 -24.35
C MET A 12 14.16 -25.56 -23.64
N ILE A 13 13.17 -26.32 -24.08
CA ILE A 13 11.97 -26.56 -23.31
C ILE A 13 12.41 -27.47 -22.16
N CYS A 14 12.70 -26.89 -21.01
CA CYS A 14 12.78 -27.64 -19.77
C CYS A 14 11.38 -28.13 -19.43
N THR A 15 11.01 -29.31 -19.91
CA THR A 15 9.87 -30.05 -19.38
C THR A 15 10.27 -30.51 -17.96
N ILE A 16 9.94 -29.73 -16.96
CA ILE A 16 10.02 -30.15 -15.57
C ILE A 16 8.85 -31.12 -15.37
N THR A 17 9.14 -32.41 -15.47
CA THR A 17 8.24 -33.47 -14.96
C THR A 17 8.16 -33.33 -13.44
N ILE A 18 7.09 -32.77 -12.96
CA ILE A 18 6.85 -32.53 -11.55
C ILE A 18 6.29 -33.81 -10.93
N ASP A 19 7.11 -34.41 -10.10
CA ASP A 19 6.89 -35.67 -9.41
C ASP A 19 5.80 -35.54 -8.32
N ALA A 20 4.94 -36.55 -8.13
CA ALA A 20 3.94 -36.66 -7.06
C ALA A 20 4.52 -36.47 -5.64
N ARG A 21 5.83 -36.55 -5.48
CA ARG A 21 6.56 -36.25 -4.23
C ARG A 21 6.32 -34.83 -3.75
N THR A 22 6.04 -33.86 -4.62
CA THR A 22 5.97 -32.44 -4.26
C THR A 22 4.67 -32.03 -3.58
N VAL A 23 3.53 -32.66 -3.86
CA VAL A 23 2.26 -32.40 -3.17
C VAL A 23 2.34 -32.90 -1.72
N ASN A 24 2.89 -34.10 -1.53
CA ASN A 24 3.14 -34.65 -0.20
C ASN A 24 4.10 -33.78 0.64
N ASP A 25 5.04 -33.07 0.01
CA ASP A 25 5.96 -32.18 0.71
C ASP A 25 5.27 -30.88 1.17
N ILE A 26 4.24 -30.42 0.46
CA ILE A 26 3.43 -29.27 0.92
C ILE A 26 2.63 -29.69 2.15
N TYR A 27 1.95 -30.84 2.13
CA TYR A 27 1.17 -31.32 3.27
C TYR A 27 2.00 -31.50 4.55
N LYS A 28 3.27 -31.88 4.45
CA LYS A 28 4.18 -31.95 5.60
C LYS A 28 4.51 -30.60 6.22
N ARG A 29 4.34 -29.51 5.44
CA ARG A 29 4.63 -28.14 5.88
C ARG A 29 3.39 -27.39 6.34
N ILE A 30 2.20 -27.91 6.06
CA ILE A 30 0.93 -27.28 6.42
C ILE A 30 0.48 -27.80 7.78
N SER A 31 -0.03 -26.88 8.59
CA SER A 31 -0.84 -27.18 9.77
C SER A 31 -2.15 -26.42 9.68
N ALA A 32 -3.24 -27.04 10.11
CA ALA A 32 -4.57 -26.47 10.09
C ALA A 32 -5.19 -26.51 11.49
N GLN A 33 -6.02 -25.52 11.79
CA GLN A 33 -6.83 -25.49 13.00
C GLN A 33 -8.20 -24.89 12.72
N VAL A 34 -9.17 -25.24 13.53
CA VAL A 34 -10.47 -24.60 13.57
C VAL A 34 -10.80 -24.17 14.98
N SER A 35 -11.32 -22.96 15.12
CA SER A 35 -11.84 -22.44 16.38
C SER A 35 -13.37 -22.42 16.31
N LEU A 36 -14.01 -22.95 17.33
CA LEU A 36 -15.46 -23.01 17.45
C LEU A 36 -15.93 -22.09 18.58
N LYS A 37 -16.99 -21.33 18.31
CA LYS A 37 -17.54 -20.33 19.25
C LYS A 37 -18.98 -20.67 19.62
N VAL A 38 -19.24 -20.75 20.91
CA VAL A 38 -20.60 -20.76 21.46
C VAL A 38 -20.89 -19.36 21.99
N PRO A 39 -22.02 -18.72 21.64
CA PRO A 39 -22.39 -17.41 22.17
C PRO A 39 -22.30 -17.36 23.71
N GLY A 40 -21.67 -16.31 24.23
CA GLY A 40 -21.46 -16.14 25.66
C GLY A 40 -20.24 -16.85 26.26
N ASN A 41 -19.61 -17.79 25.56
CA ASN A 41 -18.42 -18.52 26.00
C ASN A 41 -17.16 -18.08 25.21
N GLN A 42 -15.98 -18.42 25.73
CA GLN A 42 -14.73 -18.34 24.95
C GLN A 42 -14.70 -19.40 23.85
N SER A 43 -14.03 -19.13 22.76
CA SER A 43 -13.84 -20.12 21.69
C SER A 43 -12.94 -21.27 22.15
N ARG A 44 -13.10 -22.43 21.50
CA ARG A 44 -12.21 -23.57 21.64
C ARG A 44 -11.49 -23.82 20.34
N ASN A 45 -10.18 -24.07 20.41
CA ASN A 45 -9.32 -24.34 19.28
C ASN A 45 -9.09 -25.87 19.14
N TYR A 46 -9.20 -26.33 17.90
CA TYR A 46 -8.99 -27.74 17.55
C TYR A 46 -7.92 -27.82 16.46
N SER A 47 -6.82 -28.46 16.76
CA SER A 47 -5.81 -28.81 15.75
C SER A 47 -6.35 -29.89 14.83
N LEU A 48 -6.07 -29.76 13.54
CA LEU A 48 -6.53 -30.66 12.50
C LEU A 48 -5.35 -31.45 11.94
N ALA A 49 -5.49 -32.75 11.88
CA ALA A 49 -4.53 -33.65 11.26
C ALA A 49 -5.04 -34.14 9.90
N PHE A 50 -4.14 -34.19 8.93
CA PHE A 50 -4.44 -34.76 7.62
C PHE A 50 -4.51 -36.29 7.75
N GLN A 51 -5.67 -36.84 7.46
CA GLN A 51 -5.85 -38.28 7.26
C GLN A 51 -5.49 -38.65 5.81
N GLY A 52 -5.34 -39.92 5.52
CA GLY A 52 -5.04 -40.39 4.17
C GLY A 52 -6.02 -39.83 3.11
N ALA A 53 -5.64 -39.88 1.84
CA ALA A 53 -6.52 -39.44 0.75
C ALA A 53 -7.86 -40.18 0.80
N VAL A 54 -8.95 -39.40 0.73
CA VAL A 54 -10.33 -39.93 0.79
C VAL A 54 -10.72 -40.60 -0.52
N ASP A 55 -10.09 -40.19 -1.62
CA ASP A 55 -10.33 -40.74 -2.95
C ASP A 55 -9.08 -40.69 -3.85
N ASP A 56 -9.19 -41.32 -5.03
CA ASP A 56 -8.13 -41.33 -6.05
C ASP A 56 -7.82 -39.92 -6.64
N LYS A 57 -8.60 -38.91 -6.28
CA LYS A 57 -8.43 -37.53 -6.72
C LYS A 57 -7.56 -36.70 -5.77
N GLY A 58 -7.03 -37.27 -4.71
CA GLY A 58 -6.15 -36.61 -3.75
C GLY A 58 -6.88 -35.65 -2.82
N ILE A 59 -8.12 -35.91 -2.50
CA ILE A 59 -8.86 -35.21 -1.44
C ILE A 59 -8.47 -35.76 -0.09
N TYR A 60 -8.03 -34.92 0.82
CA TYR A 60 -7.68 -35.26 2.19
C TYR A 60 -8.78 -34.83 3.15
N LEU A 61 -9.08 -35.68 4.12
CA LEU A 61 -9.93 -35.34 5.25
C LEU A 61 -9.05 -34.77 6.37
N LEU A 62 -9.51 -33.65 6.97
CA LEU A 62 -8.87 -33.03 8.12
C LEU A 62 -9.70 -33.36 9.37
N GLU A 63 -9.11 -34.07 10.31
CA GLU A 63 -9.77 -34.48 11.55
C GLU A 63 -9.05 -33.92 12.78
N SER A 64 -9.81 -33.63 13.82
CA SER A 64 -9.33 -33.33 15.15
C SER A 64 -9.42 -34.56 16.06
N GLU A 65 -8.58 -34.61 17.11
CA GLU A 65 -8.64 -35.65 18.12
C GLU A 65 -10.02 -35.73 18.80
N GLU A 66 -10.60 -34.55 19.08
CA GLU A 66 -11.98 -34.46 19.58
C GLU A 66 -12.94 -34.30 18.40
N LYS A 67 -14.12 -34.94 18.53
CA LYS A 67 -15.17 -34.82 17.50
C LYS A 67 -15.71 -33.39 17.43
N ILE A 68 -15.64 -32.80 16.24
CA ILE A 68 -16.18 -31.46 15.93
C ILE A 68 -17.41 -31.58 15.03
N PRO A 69 -18.34 -30.58 15.05
CA PRO A 69 -19.54 -30.58 14.20
C PRO A 69 -19.26 -30.11 12.78
N LEU A 70 -18.09 -30.39 12.22
CA LEU A 70 -17.67 -29.99 10.88
C LEU A 70 -17.05 -31.17 10.14
N ILE A 71 -17.28 -31.25 8.84
CA ILE A 71 -16.47 -32.05 7.91
C ILE A 71 -15.59 -31.04 7.14
N ILE A 72 -14.28 -31.23 7.23
CA ILE A 72 -13.31 -30.38 6.54
C ILE A 72 -12.49 -31.25 5.60
N THR A 73 -12.54 -30.92 4.32
CA THR A 73 -11.74 -31.60 3.29
C THR A 73 -10.86 -30.62 2.55
N GLU A 74 -9.71 -31.09 2.11
CA GLU A 74 -8.75 -30.29 1.38
C GLU A 74 -8.22 -31.02 0.15
N ARG A 75 -8.03 -30.30 -0.93
CA ARG A 75 -7.40 -30.77 -2.16
C ARG A 75 -6.37 -29.77 -2.61
N ILE A 76 -5.17 -30.23 -2.94
CA ILE A 76 -4.13 -29.43 -3.58
C ILE A 76 -3.97 -29.90 -5.02
N GLU A 77 -4.20 -28.98 -5.96
CA GLU A 77 -3.92 -29.16 -7.36
C GLU A 77 -2.64 -28.39 -7.71
N ARG A 78 -1.79 -28.98 -8.51
CA ARG A 78 -0.58 -28.33 -9.00
C ARG A 78 -0.66 -28.09 -10.48
N ASP A 79 -0.43 -26.84 -10.89
CA ASP A 79 -0.25 -26.43 -12.28
C ASP A 79 1.14 -25.77 -12.42
N ASN A 80 2.08 -26.52 -12.99
CA ASN A 80 3.48 -26.10 -13.27
C ASN A 80 4.20 -25.41 -12.08
N VAL A 81 3.98 -24.11 -11.88
CA VAL A 81 4.67 -23.27 -10.89
C VAL A 81 3.76 -22.93 -9.69
N LYS A 82 2.47 -23.21 -9.82
CA LYS A 82 1.45 -22.79 -8.87
C LYS A 82 0.78 -24.01 -8.23
N CYS A 83 0.48 -23.90 -6.95
CA CYS A 83 -0.32 -24.87 -6.23
C CYS A 83 -1.63 -24.22 -5.81
N VAL A 84 -2.75 -24.76 -6.24
CA VAL A 84 -4.08 -24.31 -5.85
C VAL A 84 -4.60 -25.25 -4.76
N MET A 85 -4.94 -24.68 -3.63
CA MET A 85 -5.54 -25.36 -2.50
C MET A 85 -7.03 -25.01 -2.42
N VAL A 86 -7.88 -26.01 -2.39
CA VAL A 86 -9.33 -25.87 -2.19
C VAL A 86 -9.71 -26.55 -0.90
N VAL A 87 -10.28 -25.79 0.04
CA VAL A 87 -10.79 -26.29 1.31
C VAL A 87 -12.31 -26.21 1.30
N SER A 88 -12.96 -27.31 1.67
CA SER A 88 -14.40 -27.40 1.83
C SER A 88 -14.74 -27.62 3.30
N ILE A 89 -15.55 -26.77 3.89
CA ILE A 89 -16.00 -26.83 5.28
C ILE A 89 -17.51 -26.99 5.29
N THR A 90 -18.00 -28.16 5.72
CA THR A 90 -19.43 -28.48 5.79
C THR A 90 -19.86 -28.64 7.23
N ALA A 91 -20.94 -27.97 7.64
CA ALA A 91 -21.48 -28.06 8.99
C ALA A 91 -22.38 -29.30 9.17
N LEU A 92 -22.13 -30.09 10.19
CA LEU A 92 -22.98 -31.21 10.64
C LEU A 92 -24.07 -30.74 11.60
N GLU A 93 -23.85 -29.60 12.26
CA GLU A 93 -24.76 -28.92 13.17
C GLU A 93 -24.60 -27.41 12.97
N ASP A 94 -25.50 -26.61 13.52
CA ASP A 94 -25.38 -25.16 13.54
C ASP A 94 -24.15 -24.73 14.34
N VAL A 95 -23.22 -23.96 13.74
CA VAL A 95 -21.94 -23.66 14.35
C VAL A 95 -21.40 -22.28 13.96
N TYR A 96 -20.69 -21.65 14.89
CA TYR A 96 -19.85 -20.48 14.62
C TYR A 96 -18.40 -20.93 14.56
N PHE A 97 -17.72 -20.66 13.47
CA PHE A 97 -16.36 -21.14 13.22
C PHE A 97 -15.40 -20.05 12.78
N ASN A 98 -14.11 -20.28 12.99
CA ASN A 98 -12.99 -19.60 12.36
C ASN A 98 -11.96 -20.67 11.97
N TYR A 99 -11.53 -20.66 10.73
CA TYR A 99 -10.57 -21.62 10.18
C TYR A 99 -9.26 -20.94 9.85
N GLN A 100 -8.13 -21.55 10.22
CA GLN A 100 -6.79 -21.06 9.96
C GLN A 100 -5.90 -22.17 9.43
N GLN A 101 -5.06 -21.78 8.47
CA GLN A 101 -3.93 -22.60 8.03
C GLN A 101 -2.62 -21.85 8.17
N GLN A 102 -1.56 -22.61 8.32
CA GLN A 102 -0.18 -22.16 8.39
C GLN A 102 0.69 -23.01 7.48
N LEU A 103 1.47 -22.36 6.61
CA LEU A 103 2.42 -23.00 5.72
C LEU A 103 3.84 -22.62 6.13
N LYS A 104 4.60 -23.55 6.67
CA LYS A 104 6.02 -23.36 7.02
C LYS A 104 6.85 -23.18 5.76
N THR A 105 7.57 -22.05 5.67
CA THR A 105 8.42 -21.77 4.51
C THR A 105 9.76 -22.49 4.54
N GLY A 106 10.22 -22.89 5.74
CA GLY A 106 11.58 -23.36 5.97
C GLY A 106 12.62 -22.24 5.98
N PHE A 107 12.20 -20.97 5.88
CA PHE A 107 13.11 -19.82 5.93
C PHE A 107 13.32 -19.36 7.36
N ARG A 108 14.58 -19.09 7.71
CA ARG A 108 14.91 -18.49 9.00
C ARG A 108 14.30 -17.09 9.07
N HIS A 109 13.51 -16.82 10.10
CA HIS A 109 12.71 -15.58 10.21
C HIS A 109 13.56 -14.29 10.12
N ASN A 110 14.73 -14.32 10.74
CA ASN A 110 15.66 -13.18 10.71
C ASN A 110 16.28 -12.90 9.34
N ASP A 111 16.23 -13.85 8.42
CA ASP A 111 16.73 -13.69 7.05
C ASP A 111 15.63 -13.24 6.07
N CYS A 112 14.40 -13.02 6.57
CA CYS A 112 13.23 -12.74 5.74
C CYS A 112 12.84 -11.25 5.68
N MET A 113 12.31 -10.86 4.52
CA MET A 113 11.51 -9.67 4.31
C MET A 113 10.09 -10.06 3.93
N PHE A 114 9.12 -9.28 4.38
CA PHE A 114 7.70 -9.58 4.24
C PHE A 114 7.02 -8.56 3.35
N TYR A 115 5.99 -9.01 2.63
CA TYR A 115 5.21 -8.16 1.75
C TYR A 115 3.72 -8.46 1.88
N LEU A 116 2.94 -7.47 2.29
CA LEU A 116 1.49 -7.43 2.20
C LEU A 116 1.12 -6.19 1.39
N PRO A 117 0.54 -6.34 0.20
CA PRO A 117 0.35 -5.24 -0.76
C PRO A 117 -0.40 -4.04 -0.17
N GLY A 118 0.22 -2.86 -0.24
CA GLY A 118 -0.35 -1.61 0.29
C GLY A 118 -0.26 -1.44 1.80
N PHE A 119 0.15 -2.46 2.55
CA PHE A 119 0.12 -2.45 4.01
C PHE A 119 1.50 -2.67 4.66
N TRP A 120 2.29 -3.62 4.17
CA TRP A 120 3.56 -4.01 4.79
C TRP A 120 4.66 -4.19 3.75
N TYR A 121 5.82 -3.55 4.00
CA TYR A 121 7.02 -3.62 3.17
C TYR A 121 8.24 -3.95 4.03
N SER A 122 9.00 -4.99 3.65
CA SER A 122 10.18 -5.45 4.39
C SER A 122 9.83 -5.81 5.84
N ARG A 123 10.28 -5.03 6.81
CA ARG A 123 9.96 -5.18 8.25
C ARG A 123 9.22 -3.98 8.82
N ASN A 124 8.80 -3.05 7.99
CA ASN A 124 8.18 -1.78 8.40
C ASN A 124 8.94 -1.02 9.51
N LEU A 125 10.27 -1.15 9.58
CA LEU A 125 11.08 -0.52 10.63
C LEU A 125 11.07 1.02 10.59
N ARG A 126 10.71 1.62 9.47
CA ARG A 126 10.53 3.07 9.31
C ARG A 126 9.13 3.56 9.72
N SER A 127 8.24 2.67 10.08
CA SER A 127 6.89 3.02 10.52
C SER A 127 6.93 3.70 11.90
N PRO A 128 6.05 4.67 12.17
CA PRO A 128 5.87 5.22 13.51
C PRO A 128 5.46 4.13 14.52
N LYS A 129 5.77 4.34 15.81
CA LYS A 129 5.46 3.37 16.88
C LYS A 129 3.97 2.97 17.00
N GLY A 130 3.05 3.80 16.49
CA GLY A 130 1.61 3.52 16.47
C GLY A 130 1.13 2.82 15.20
N ALA A 131 2.02 2.37 14.31
CA ALA A 131 1.68 1.65 13.10
C ALA A 131 2.20 0.21 13.13
N PRO A 132 1.62 -0.70 12.35
CA PRO A 132 2.11 -2.08 12.22
C PRO A 132 3.58 -2.10 11.82
N SER A 133 4.42 -2.78 12.62
CA SER A 133 5.86 -2.87 12.38
C SER A 133 6.50 -3.97 13.25
N PHE A 134 7.74 -4.34 12.92
CA PHE A 134 8.55 -5.22 13.76
C PHE A 134 8.92 -4.63 15.12
N HIS A 135 8.80 -3.32 15.31
CA HIS A 135 8.95 -2.71 16.64
C HIS A 135 7.85 -3.15 17.62
N ILE A 136 6.73 -3.65 17.11
CA ILE A 136 5.59 -4.08 17.91
C ILE A 136 5.54 -5.60 17.98
N SER A 137 5.68 -6.29 16.85
CA SER A 137 5.66 -7.75 16.76
C SER A 137 6.34 -8.24 15.49
N GLU A 138 6.94 -9.41 15.58
CA GLU A 138 7.50 -10.13 14.43
C GLU A 138 6.47 -11.00 13.71
N SER A 139 5.22 -11.02 14.18
CA SER A 139 4.11 -11.77 13.59
C SER A 139 2.91 -10.83 13.39
N TRP A 140 2.31 -10.87 12.20
CA TRP A 140 1.15 -10.06 11.86
C TRP A 140 0.18 -10.82 10.98
N LEU A 141 -1.09 -10.82 11.41
CA LEU A 141 -2.24 -11.26 10.63
C LEU A 141 -3.10 -10.04 10.32
N VAL A 142 -3.55 -9.92 9.08
CA VAL A 142 -4.23 -8.74 8.57
C VAL A 142 -5.46 -9.16 7.79
N ARG A 143 -6.55 -8.45 8.00
CA ARG A 143 -7.79 -8.62 7.25
C ARG A 143 -7.58 -8.28 5.77
N GLU A 144 -8.11 -9.10 4.87
CA GLU A 144 -7.83 -9.03 3.43
C GLU A 144 -8.22 -7.69 2.78
N ASP A 145 -9.30 -7.05 3.23
CA ASP A 145 -9.76 -5.75 2.71
C ASP A 145 -8.86 -4.56 3.07
N ARG A 146 -7.86 -4.76 3.92
CA ARG A 146 -6.83 -3.75 4.20
C ARG A 146 -5.69 -3.77 3.18
N LEU A 147 -5.66 -4.77 2.33
CA LEU A 147 -4.63 -5.02 1.35
C LEU A 147 -5.08 -4.58 -0.05
N SER A 148 -4.14 -4.15 -0.89
CA SER A 148 -4.42 -3.87 -2.30
C SER A 148 -4.69 -5.14 -3.11
N SER A 149 -4.23 -6.29 -2.60
CA SER A 149 -4.52 -7.64 -3.07
C SER A 149 -4.45 -8.59 -1.88
N PRO A 150 -5.31 -9.60 -1.79
CA PRO A 150 -5.39 -10.53 -0.67
C PRO A 150 -4.23 -11.54 -0.68
N LEU A 151 -3.02 -11.05 -0.42
CA LEU A 151 -1.78 -11.80 -0.58
C LEU A 151 -0.80 -11.47 0.54
N THR A 152 -0.04 -12.49 0.95
CA THR A 152 1.17 -12.35 1.78
C THR A 152 2.33 -13.04 1.10
N GLY A 153 3.47 -12.35 1.03
CA GLY A 153 4.71 -12.89 0.51
C GLY A 153 5.86 -12.80 1.51
N ILE A 154 6.73 -13.81 1.50
CA ILE A 154 7.94 -13.89 2.31
C ILE A 154 9.12 -14.11 1.37
N PHE A 155 10.09 -13.21 1.42
CA PHE A 155 11.33 -13.26 0.66
C PHE A 155 12.51 -13.53 1.57
N ASN A 156 13.30 -14.56 1.29
CA ASN A 156 14.55 -14.88 1.99
C ASN A 156 15.72 -14.16 1.33
N GLN A 157 16.25 -13.14 2.01
CA GLN A 157 17.37 -12.32 1.52
C GLN A 157 18.67 -13.10 1.32
N LYS A 158 18.82 -14.25 1.98
CA LYS A 158 20.08 -15.00 1.99
C LYS A 158 20.28 -15.81 0.71
N ASP A 159 19.20 -16.37 0.17
CA ASP A 159 19.26 -17.26 -0.99
C ASP A 159 18.33 -16.86 -2.15
N GLY A 160 17.62 -15.73 -2.01
CA GLY A 160 16.74 -15.18 -3.04
C GLY A 160 15.43 -15.95 -3.23
N ARG A 161 15.16 -17.01 -2.46
CA ARG A 161 13.89 -17.73 -2.56
C ARG A 161 12.75 -16.93 -1.95
N TYR A 162 11.57 -17.08 -2.51
CA TYR A 162 10.36 -16.51 -1.95
C TYR A 162 9.19 -17.48 -2.00
N MET A 163 8.22 -17.22 -1.15
CA MET A 163 6.94 -17.93 -1.12
C MET A 163 5.82 -16.94 -0.87
N THR A 164 4.72 -17.08 -1.63
CA THR A 164 3.52 -16.27 -1.45
C THR A 164 2.27 -17.14 -1.32
N VAL A 165 1.27 -16.62 -0.61
CA VAL A 165 -0.09 -17.15 -0.57
C VAL A 165 -1.05 -16.06 -0.98
N ALA A 166 -1.97 -16.37 -1.90
CA ALA A 166 -3.00 -15.45 -2.38
C ALA A 166 -4.38 -16.10 -2.31
N ARG A 167 -5.39 -15.35 -1.87
CA ARG A 167 -6.79 -15.79 -1.94
C ARG A 167 -7.29 -15.69 -3.37
N LYS A 168 -8.05 -16.71 -3.81
CA LYS A 168 -8.58 -16.80 -5.19
C LYS A 168 -10.07 -16.58 -5.29
N ASP A 169 -10.77 -16.56 -4.17
CA ASP A 169 -12.22 -16.38 -4.16
C ASP A 169 -12.60 -14.93 -4.52
N ASP A 170 -13.80 -14.76 -5.07
CA ASP A 170 -14.36 -13.44 -5.33
C ASP A 170 -14.69 -12.72 -4.02
N PHE A 171 -14.22 -11.47 -3.92
CA PHE A 171 -14.51 -10.62 -2.78
C PHE A 171 -15.79 -9.84 -3.02
N GLN A 172 -16.72 -9.99 -2.11
CA GLN A 172 -17.86 -9.08 -1.98
C GLN A 172 -17.59 -8.15 -0.81
N TRP A 173 -17.81 -6.86 -1.02
CA TRP A 173 -17.76 -5.89 0.06
C TRP A 173 -18.83 -6.22 1.09
N ASP A 174 -18.39 -6.24 2.33
CA ASP A 174 -19.22 -6.58 3.44
C ASP A 174 -19.15 -5.41 4.43
N ALA A 175 -20.31 -4.87 4.74
CA ALA A 175 -20.45 -3.69 5.58
C ALA A 175 -20.21 -3.97 7.09
N LEU A 176 -19.80 -5.18 7.44
CA LEU A 176 -19.58 -5.62 8.84
C LEU A 176 -18.29 -5.08 9.46
N ALA A 177 -17.56 -4.24 8.76
CA ALA A 177 -16.30 -3.66 9.21
C ALA A 177 -16.50 -2.63 10.33
N THR A 178 -16.97 -3.04 11.49
CA THR A 178 -16.95 -2.21 12.70
C THR A 178 -15.65 -2.41 13.46
N HIS A 179 -15.23 -1.39 14.22
CA HIS A 179 -14.02 -1.43 15.04
C HIS A 179 -14.24 -2.26 16.32
N GLN A 180 -14.62 -3.50 16.16
CA GLN A 180 -14.74 -4.43 17.28
C GLN A 180 -13.41 -5.12 17.56
N THR A 181 -13.19 -5.54 18.78
CA THR A 181 -11.98 -6.24 19.23
C THR A 181 -12.34 -7.49 20.03
N GLY A 182 -11.38 -8.40 20.18
CA GLY A 182 -11.60 -9.69 20.82
C GLY A 182 -12.32 -10.68 19.92
N GLU A 183 -13.02 -11.60 20.50
CA GLU A 183 -13.81 -12.61 19.78
C GLU A 183 -15.19 -12.06 19.42
N ILE A 184 -15.48 -11.93 18.14
CA ILE A 184 -16.74 -11.37 17.65
C ILE A 184 -17.52 -12.38 16.83
N ILE A 185 -18.82 -12.42 17.02
CA ILE A 185 -19.75 -13.17 16.18
C ILE A 185 -20.29 -12.23 15.11
N LEU A 186 -20.14 -12.61 13.85
CA LEU A 186 -20.63 -11.84 12.72
C LEU A 186 -22.16 -11.89 12.64
N SER A 187 -22.80 -10.75 12.37
CA SER A 187 -24.25 -10.64 12.23
C SER A 187 -24.77 -11.20 10.89
N GLY A 188 -23.88 -11.53 9.97
CA GLY A 188 -24.19 -12.06 8.64
C GLY A 188 -23.01 -12.79 8.02
N LYS A 189 -23.14 -13.17 6.75
CA LYS A 189 -22.06 -13.78 6.00
C LYS A 189 -21.05 -12.73 5.58
N THR A 190 -19.77 -13.09 5.63
CA THR A 190 -18.65 -12.31 5.11
C THR A 190 -17.96 -13.09 3.99
N SER A 191 -17.33 -12.39 3.06
CA SER A 191 -16.36 -12.98 2.12
C SER A 191 -14.91 -12.77 2.56
N LEU A 192 -14.69 -12.00 3.64
CA LEU A 192 -13.37 -11.56 4.08
C LEU A 192 -12.68 -12.61 4.95
N GLY A 193 -11.51 -13.01 4.52
CA GLY A 193 -10.57 -13.79 5.31
C GLY A 193 -9.44 -12.92 5.87
N PHE A 194 -8.35 -13.56 6.21
CA PHE A 194 -7.12 -12.93 6.65
C PHE A 194 -5.90 -13.61 6.06
N THR A 195 -4.82 -12.88 5.98
CA THR A 195 -3.51 -13.38 5.57
C THR A 195 -2.41 -12.67 6.35
N GLY A 196 -1.24 -13.28 6.46
CA GLY A 196 -0.12 -12.70 7.16
C GLY A 196 1.06 -13.64 7.29
N PHE A 197 1.94 -13.29 8.20
CA PHE A 197 3.13 -14.08 8.52
C PHE A 197 3.31 -14.18 10.03
N GLU A 198 3.86 -15.31 10.46
CA GLU A 198 4.17 -15.60 11.86
C GLU A 198 5.59 -16.15 12.00
N SER A 199 6.14 -16.02 13.21
CA SER A 199 7.41 -16.64 13.59
C SER A 199 7.15 -17.80 14.53
N HIS A 200 7.55 -19.01 14.14
CA HIS A 200 7.49 -20.19 14.97
C HIS A 200 8.88 -20.82 15.05
N ASP A 201 9.43 -20.93 16.24
CA ASP A 201 10.77 -21.49 16.49
C ASP A 201 11.87 -20.89 15.58
N GLY A 202 11.79 -19.56 15.34
CA GLY A 202 12.70 -18.85 14.48
C GLY A 202 12.53 -19.11 12.97
N THR A 203 11.47 -19.80 12.57
CA THR A 203 11.11 -20.07 11.16
C THR A 203 9.90 -19.25 10.76
N SER A 204 9.94 -18.65 9.56
CA SER A 204 8.82 -17.91 9.01
C SER A 204 7.73 -18.84 8.48
N THR A 205 6.50 -18.45 8.75
CA THR A 205 5.29 -19.19 8.36
C THR A 205 4.32 -18.22 7.70
N LEU A 206 3.75 -18.61 6.56
CA LEU A 206 2.59 -17.95 5.96
C LEU A 206 1.35 -18.41 6.71
N SER A 207 0.52 -17.47 7.18
CA SER A 207 -0.71 -17.77 7.92
C SER A 207 -1.88 -17.10 7.22
N PHE A 208 -2.96 -17.86 7.03
CA PHE A 208 -4.14 -17.42 6.30
C PHE A 208 -5.37 -18.17 6.76
N GLY A 209 -6.56 -17.65 6.51
CA GLY A 209 -7.78 -18.30 6.95
C GLY A 209 -9.05 -17.50 6.72
N PHE A 210 -10.14 -18.00 7.32
CA PHE A 210 -11.49 -17.45 7.14
C PHE A 210 -12.40 -17.81 8.34
N PRO A 211 -13.31 -16.93 8.76
CA PRO A 211 -13.38 -15.51 8.42
C PRO A 211 -12.22 -14.71 9.03
N TYR A 212 -12.24 -13.40 8.88
CA TYR A 212 -11.08 -12.55 9.18
C TYR A 212 -10.60 -12.58 10.64
N ARG A 213 -9.28 -12.42 10.77
CA ARG A 213 -8.55 -12.25 12.03
C ARG A 213 -7.49 -11.16 11.85
N GLU A 214 -7.25 -10.34 12.88
CA GLU A 214 -6.12 -9.41 12.93
C GLU A 214 -5.39 -9.56 14.26
N ALA A 215 -4.11 -9.84 14.19
CA ALA A 215 -3.26 -10.08 15.37
C ALA A 215 -1.82 -9.57 15.09
N PRO A 216 -1.05 -9.16 16.11
CA PRO A 216 -1.42 -9.06 17.54
C PRO A 216 -2.22 -7.81 17.85
N LYS A 217 -2.42 -6.94 16.87
CA LYS A 217 -3.19 -5.69 16.95
C LYS A 217 -4.02 -5.48 15.70
N THR A 218 -5.16 -4.83 15.89
CA THR A 218 -6.00 -4.32 14.81
C THR A 218 -5.58 -2.90 14.44
N TYR A 219 -5.35 -2.62 13.15
CA TYR A 219 -5.05 -1.27 12.70
C TYR A 219 -6.35 -0.52 12.41
N ILE A 220 -6.69 0.45 13.27
CA ILE A 220 -7.97 1.17 13.18
C ILE A 220 -7.89 2.32 12.16
N ARG A 221 -6.88 3.18 12.32
CA ARG A 221 -6.63 4.35 11.47
C ARG A 221 -5.22 4.86 11.72
N LYS A 222 -4.84 5.93 11.04
CA LYS A 222 -3.52 6.56 11.15
C LYS A 222 -3.00 6.59 12.60
N LEU A 223 -1.91 5.86 12.85
CA LEU A 223 -1.20 5.76 14.13
C LEU A 223 -2.05 5.26 15.32
N THR A 224 -3.13 4.54 15.05
CA THR A 224 -4.01 3.99 16.09
C THR A 224 -4.13 2.49 15.93
N LEU A 225 -3.66 1.77 16.91
CA LEU A 225 -3.79 0.32 17.07
C LEU A 225 -4.76 -0.01 18.19
N ALA A 226 -5.60 -1.01 17.97
CA ALA A 226 -6.50 -1.60 18.97
C ALA A 226 -6.03 -3.05 19.30
N PRO A 227 -6.59 -3.69 20.32
CA PRO A 227 -6.40 -5.12 20.57
C PRO A 227 -6.76 -5.97 19.34
N GLU A 228 -6.30 -7.22 19.33
CA GLU A 228 -6.61 -8.18 18.29
C GLU A 228 -8.12 -8.44 18.13
N VAL A 229 -8.48 -8.95 16.96
CA VAL A 229 -9.84 -9.40 16.65
C VAL A 229 -9.82 -10.78 16.00
N THR A 230 -10.74 -11.66 16.41
CA THR A 230 -11.04 -12.92 15.74
C THR A 230 -12.54 -12.99 15.49
N SER A 231 -12.93 -13.07 14.23
CA SER A 231 -14.33 -13.15 13.86
C SER A 231 -14.79 -14.60 13.69
N PHE A 232 -16.06 -14.84 14.00
CA PHE A 232 -16.71 -16.15 13.86
C PHE A 232 -17.93 -16.00 12.98
N GLN A 233 -17.98 -16.79 11.90
CA GLN A 233 -19.13 -16.84 11.01
C GLN A 233 -20.04 -18.01 11.37
N TYR A 234 -21.33 -17.73 11.32
CA TYR A 234 -22.35 -18.76 11.43
C TYR A 234 -22.42 -19.62 10.18
N LEU A 235 -22.46 -20.92 10.35
CA LEU A 235 -22.69 -21.90 9.31
C LEU A 235 -23.82 -22.82 9.77
N LYS A 236 -24.92 -22.84 9.01
CA LYS A 236 -26.08 -23.67 9.30
C LYS A 236 -25.79 -25.11 8.96
N LYS A 237 -26.40 -26.03 9.68
CA LYS A 237 -26.36 -27.48 9.38
C LYS A 237 -26.60 -27.77 7.91
N GLY A 238 -25.68 -28.50 7.27
CA GLY A 238 -25.71 -28.87 5.84
C GLY A 238 -25.16 -27.80 4.91
N GLU A 239 -24.87 -26.58 5.38
CA GLU A 239 -24.20 -25.57 4.56
C GLU A 239 -22.71 -25.88 4.41
N THR A 240 -22.18 -25.51 3.25
CA THR A 240 -20.74 -25.66 2.91
C THR A 240 -20.14 -24.32 2.52
N VAL A 241 -18.95 -24.03 3.00
CA VAL A 241 -18.09 -22.94 2.55
C VAL A 241 -16.94 -23.53 1.75
N LEU A 242 -16.66 -22.96 0.58
CA LEU A 242 -15.50 -23.28 -0.24
C LEU A 242 -14.50 -22.12 -0.14
N LEU A 243 -13.24 -22.44 0.09
CA LEU A 243 -12.16 -21.48 0.23
C LEU A 243 -11.02 -21.90 -0.69
N THR A 244 -10.49 -20.97 -1.47
CA THR A 244 -9.44 -21.26 -2.44
C THR A 244 -8.24 -20.35 -2.24
N TRP A 245 -7.06 -20.95 -2.08
CA TRP A 245 -5.78 -20.25 -2.03
C TRP A 245 -4.83 -20.75 -3.11
N GLU A 246 -3.95 -19.89 -3.54
CA GLU A 246 -2.89 -20.20 -4.49
C GLU A 246 -1.53 -19.92 -3.84
N PHE A 247 -0.63 -20.86 -3.95
CA PHE A 247 0.75 -20.74 -3.48
C PHE A 247 1.70 -20.62 -4.66
N ILE A 248 2.68 -19.72 -4.52
CA ILE A 248 3.72 -19.50 -5.51
C ILE A 248 5.05 -19.56 -4.82
N GLU A 249 5.93 -20.39 -5.34
CA GLU A 249 7.33 -20.48 -4.92
C GLU A 249 8.21 -20.04 -6.07
N GLY A 250 9.26 -19.25 -5.79
CA GLY A 250 10.14 -18.74 -6.81
C GLY A 250 11.46 -18.22 -6.27
N GLN A 251 12.24 -17.65 -7.19
CA GLN A 251 13.48 -16.96 -6.88
C GLN A 251 13.44 -15.54 -7.45
N ALA A 252 14.06 -14.61 -6.73
CA ALA A 252 14.25 -13.22 -7.12
C ALA A 252 15.66 -12.78 -6.75
N THR A 253 16.20 -11.83 -7.48
CA THR A 253 17.55 -11.32 -7.27
C THR A 253 17.66 -10.46 -6.01
N ASP A 254 16.59 -9.75 -5.69
CA ASP A 254 16.45 -8.94 -4.48
C ASP A 254 14.96 -8.75 -4.11
N TYR A 255 14.73 -7.98 -3.06
CA TYR A 255 13.37 -7.71 -2.57
C TYR A 255 12.52 -6.91 -3.56
N SER A 256 13.11 -6.03 -4.35
CA SER A 256 12.38 -5.25 -5.36
C SER A 256 11.92 -6.12 -6.53
N ASP A 257 12.78 -7.02 -6.97
CA ASP A 257 12.50 -8.01 -8.00
C ASP A 257 11.38 -8.98 -7.55
N PHE A 258 11.42 -9.44 -6.30
CA PHE A 258 10.34 -10.22 -5.70
C PHE A 258 9.00 -9.46 -5.71
N ILE A 259 9.00 -8.15 -5.38
CA ILE A 259 7.78 -7.34 -5.46
C ILE A 259 7.28 -7.23 -6.90
N CYS A 260 8.18 -7.05 -7.88
CA CYS A 260 7.80 -7.03 -9.31
C CYS A 260 7.10 -8.33 -9.72
N HIS A 261 7.69 -9.48 -9.43
CA HIS A 261 7.07 -10.79 -9.71
C HIS A 261 5.70 -10.94 -9.04
N THR A 262 5.56 -10.46 -7.81
CA THR A 262 4.28 -10.51 -7.08
C THR A 262 3.21 -9.62 -7.73
N TRP A 263 3.58 -8.43 -8.21
CA TRP A 263 2.67 -7.52 -8.91
C TRP A 263 2.26 -8.06 -10.27
N GLU A 264 3.18 -8.60 -11.05
CA GLU A 264 2.90 -9.27 -12.32
C GLU A 264 1.90 -10.41 -12.11
N TYR A 265 2.14 -11.25 -11.09
CA TYR A 265 1.20 -12.30 -10.71
C TYR A 265 -0.18 -11.76 -10.36
N CYS A 266 -0.28 -10.72 -9.53
CA CYS A 266 -1.56 -10.13 -9.16
C CYS A 266 -2.30 -9.58 -10.38
N TYR A 267 -1.59 -8.86 -11.26
CA TYR A 267 -2.18 -8.31 -12.47
C TYR A 267 -2.71 -9.41 -13.40
N ASP A 268 -1.92 -10.45 -13.64
CA ASP A 268 -2.31 -11.56 -14.50
C ASP A 268 -3.46 -12.40 -13.92
N THR A 269 -3.50 -12.51 -12.60
CA THR A 269 -4.53 -13.28 -11.89
C THR A 269 -5.86 -12.56 -11.85
N TYR A 270 -5.86 -11.31 -11.43
CA TYR A 270 -7.11 -10.57 -11.20
C TYR A 270 -7.58 -9.80 -12.42
N ARG A 271 -6.68 -9.45 -13.36
CA ARG A 271 -6.96 -8.74 -14.63
C ARG A 271 -8.09 -7.72 -14.48
N PRO A 272 -7.91 -6.69 -13.65
CA PRO A 272 -8.97 -5.75 -13.36
C PRO A 272 -9.49 -5.15 -14.67
N GLN A 273 -10.79 -5.25 -14.90
CA GLN A 273 -11.39 -4.68 -16.09
C GLN A 273 -11.36 -3.16 -16.00
N PRO A 274 -11.09 -2.46 -17.11
CA PRO A 274 -11.13 -1.01 -17.13
C PRO A 274 -12.50 -0.52 -16.67
N VAL A 275 -12.50 0.38 -15.69
CA VAL A 275 -13.74 1.02 -15.23
C VAL A 275 -14.26 1.91 -16.35
N LYS A 276 -15.50 1.69 -16.78
CA LYS A 276 -16.16 2.55 -17.76
C LYS A 276 -16.52 3.87 -17.08
N ILE A 277 -15.72 4.91 -17.36
CA ILE A 277 -15.97 6.25 -16.85
C ILE A 277 -17.07 6.87 -17.70
N PRO A 278 -18.17 7.40 -17.09
CA PRO A 278 -19.30 7.96 -17.83
C PRO A 278 -19.02 9.33 -18.44
N PHE A 279 -17.85 9.91 -18.20
CA PHE A 279 -17.46 11.23 -18.67
C PHE A 279 -16.29 11.15 -19.64
N SER A 280 -16.29 11.97 -20.67
CA SER A 280 -15.14 12.14 -21.56
C SER A 280 -13.99 12.87 -20.85
N PRO A 281 -12.74 12.71 -21.30
CA PRO A 281 -11.61 13.48 -20.78
C PRO A 281 -11.83 15.00 -20.88
N GLU A 282 -12.50 15.48 -21.91
CA GLU A 282 -12.81 16.88 -22.16
C GLU A 282 -13.81 17.42 -21.13
N GLU A 283 -14.85 16.65 -20.81
CA GLU A 283 -15.80 17.00 -19.75
C GLU A 283 -15.10 17.08 -18.39
N ILE A 284 -14.24 16.11 -18.06
CA ILE A 284 -13.47 16.11 -16.82
C ILE A 284 -12.55 17.34 -16.74
N LYS A 285 -11.82 17.64 -17.83
CA LYS A 285 -10.96 18.83 -17.90
C LYS A 285 -11.77 20.11 -17.74
N GLY A 286 -12.96 20.19 -18.36
CA GLY A 286 -13.88 21.33 -18.23
C GLY A 286 -14.30 21.55 -16.77
N VAL A 287 -14.77 20.50 -16.10
CA VAL A 287 -15.17 20.57 -14.68
C VAL A 287 -13.99 20.98 -13.79
N LEU A 288 -12.82 20.38 -13.97
CA LEU A 288 -11.62 20.73 -13.19
C LEU A 288 -11.18 22.18 -13.44
N SER A 289 -11.20 22.64 -14.69
CA SER A 289 -10.85 24.02 -15.03
C SER A 289 -11.79 25.02 -14.38
N ASN A 290 -13.09 24.78 -14.41
CA ASN A 290 -14.07 25.63 -13.76
C ASN A 290 -13.88 25.63 -12.24
N TYR A 291 -13.61 24.46 -11.63
CA TYR A 291 -13.27 24.39 -10.21
C TYR A 291 -12.06 25.24 -9.85
N PHE A 292 -10.98 25.23 -10.65
CA PHE A 292 -9.81 26.07 -10.43
C PHE A 292 -10.16 27.56 -10.49
N VAL A 293 -10.98 27.99 -11.45
CA VAL A 293 -11.42 29.38 -11.55
C VAL A 293 -12.26 29.79 -10.34
N GLU A 294 -13.24 28.97 -9.96
CA GLU A 294 -14.14 29.26 -8.85
C GLU A 294 -13.46 29.21 -7.48
N SER A 295 -12.45 28.37 -7.33
CA SER A 295 -11.70 28.20 -6.08
C SER A 295 -10.56 29.19 -5.89
N PHE A 296 -10.29 30.06 -6.87
CA PHE A 296 -9.19 31.01 -6.80
C PHE A 296 -9.44 32.13 -5.77
N VAL A 297 -8.48 32.29 -4.86
CA VAL A 297 -8.42 33.36 -3.86
C VAL A 297 -7.19 34.20 -4.15
N GLY A 298 -7.41 35.41 -4.62
CA GLY A 298 -6.33 36.27 -5.10
C GLY A 298 -6.13 37.58 -4.35
N ASP A 299 -6.91 37.87 -3.33
CA ASP A 299 -6.92 39.10 -2.54
C ASP A 299 -6.09 39.02 -1.24
N LYS A 300 -5.40 37.92 -1.00
CA LYS A 300 -4.56 37.69 0.18
C LYS A 300 -3.06 37.86 -0.12
N ALA A 301 -2.25 37.96 0.92
CA ALA A 301 -0.79 38.07 0.78
C ALA A 301 -0.19 36.90 -0.01
N LEU A 302 -0.73 35.69 0.15
CA LEU A 302 -0.46 34.55 -0.73
C LEU A 302 -1.75 34.19 -1.46
N ALA A 303 -1.74 34.21 -2.77
CA ALA A 303 -2.84 33.74 -3.58
C ALA A 303 -2.81 32.19 -3.67
N TYR A 304 -3.97 31.56 -3.80
CA TYR A 304 -4.08 30.09 -3.81
C TYR A 304 -5.41 29.63 -4.41
N TYR A 305 -5.52 28.32 -4.64
CA TYR A 305 -6.79 27.65 -4.93
C TYR A 305 -7.34 27.01 -3.65
N SER A 306 -8.56 27.36 -3.28
CA SER A 306 -9.22 26.86 -2.07
C SER A 306 -9.62 25.39 -2.22
N SER A 307 -9.66 24.66 -1.10
CA SER A 307 -10.14 23.30 -1.06
C SER A 307 -11.66 23.21 -1.12
N PRO A 308 -12.25 22.12 -1.67
CA PRO A 308 -13.69 21.93 -1.66
C PRO A 308 -14.21 21.62 -0.25
N GLU A 309 -15.36 22.18 0.10
CA GLU A 309 -16.13 21.74 1.27
C GLU A 309 -17.04 20.58 0.84
N MET A 310 -16.61 19.36 1.11
CA MET A 310 -17.29 18.14 0.63
C MET A 310 -18.73 17.99 1.13
N LYS A 311 -19.07 18.57 2.28
CA LYS A 311 -20.42 18.45 2.86
C LYS A 311 -21.46 19.29 2.11
N VAL A 312 -21.06 20.40 1.56
CA VAL A 312 -21.93 21.36 0.88
C VAL A 312 -21.63 21.47 -0.62
N ALA A 313 -20.72 20.66 -1.13
CA ALA A 313 -20.27 20.67 -2.52
C ALA A 313 -19.88 22.08 -3.04
N ALA A 314 -19.27 22.88 -2.17
CA ALA A 314 -18.82 24.24 -2.46
C ALA A 314 -17.35 24.40 -2.11
N CYS A 315 -16.72 25.48 -2.58
CA CYS A 315 -15.35 25.80 -2.19
C CYS A 315 -15.30 26.28 -0.74
N ALA A 316 -14.48 25.64 0.09
CA ALA A 316 -14.22 26.11 1.44
C ALA A 316 -13.16 27.21 1.40
N ASN A 317 -13.52 28.40 1.84
CA ASN A 317 -12.55 29.45 2.10
C ASN A 317 -11.91 29.19 3.47
N MET A 318 -10.80 28.48 3.51
CA MET A 318 -10.13 28.12 4.74
C MET A 318 -9.17 29.17 5.27
N ASN A 319 -8.98 30.29 4.57
CA ASN A 319 -8.00 31.32 4.91
C ASN A 319 -6.60 30.79 5.24
N VAL A 320 -6.24 29.65 4.61
CA VAL A 320 -4.97 28.95 4.84
C VAL A 320 -4.35 28.56 3.50
N ALA A 321 -3.10 28.99 3.29
CA ALA A 321 -2.28 28.52 2.18
C ALA A 321 -1.36 27.39 2.66
N GLU A 322 -1.40 26.24 2.00
CA GLU A 322 -0.57 25.07 2.29
C GLU A 322 0.22 24.67 1.05
N ILE A 323 1.57 24.68 1.14
CA ILE A 323 2.46 24.48 0.00
C ILE A 323 2.53 23.02 -0.49
N GLY A 324 2.25 22.09 0.38
CA GLY A 324 2.35 20.67 0.06
C GLY A 324 1.32 19.81 0.78
N PHE A 325 1.33 18.50 0.52
CA PHE A 325 0.42 17.51 1.08
C PHE A 325 -1.01 17.68 0.58
N VAL A 326 -1.84 18.48 1.19
CA VAL A 326 -3.25 18.68 0.79
C VAL A 326 -3.40 19.89 -0.13
N GLY A 327 -2.80 21.01 0.24
CA GLY A 327 -2.96 22.27 -0.48
C GLY A 327 -2.23 22.33 -1.81
N ARG A 328 -0.99 21.87 -1.86
CA ARG A 328 -0.13 21.82 -3.08
C ARG A 328 -0.20 23.08 -3.95
N VAL A 329 -0.21 24.24 -3.33
CA VAL A 329 -0.53 25.50 -3.99
C VAL A 329 0.28 25.74 -5.27
N LEU A 330 1.62 25.65 -5.18
CA LEU A 330 2.47 25.88 -6.35
C LEU A 330 2.31 24.81 -7.43
N LEU A 331 2.06 23.54 -7.07
CA LEU A 331 1.84 22.49 -8.06
C LEU A 331 0.50 22.67 -8.78
N ASN A 332 -0.53 23.06 -8.05
CA ASN A 332 -1.82 23.39 -8.65
C ASN A 332 -1.71 24.64 -9.57
N ALA A 333 -0.97 25.65 -9.14
CA ALA A 333 -0.68 26.83 -9.96
C ALA A 333 0.06 26.44 -11.25
N PHE A 334 1.08 25.56 -11.16
CA PHE A 334 1.77 25.08 -12.35
C PHE A 334 0.82 24.35 -13.31
N ASN A 335 0.01 23.41 -12.79
CA ASN A 335 -0.94 22.67 -13.62
C ASN A 335 -1.94 23.61 -14.34
N ALA A 336 -2.46 24.60 -13.63
CA ALA A 336 -3.35 25.59 -14.23
C ALA A 336 -2.63 26.54 -15.21
N TRP A 337 -1.36 26.87 -14.95
CA TRP A 337 -0.52 27.66 -15.84
C TRP A 337 -0.25 26.93 -17.16
N GLU A 338 0.23 25.70 -17.09
CA GLU A 338 0.50 24.89 -18.28
C GLU A 338 -0.77 24.66 -19.09
N PHE A 339 -1.83 24.19 -18.45
CA PHE A 339 -3.10 23.94 -19.13
C PHE A 339 -3.71 25.21 -19.72
N GLY A 340 -3.68 26.32 -18.99
CA GLY A 340 -4.20 27.60 -19.42
C GLY A 340 -3.50 28.10 -20.69
N ASN A 341 -2.16 28.10 -20.70
CA ASN A 341 -1.38 28.51 -21.85
C ASN A 341 -1.55 27.60 -23.08
N GLU A 342 -1.69 26.29 -22.87
CA GLU A 342 -1.81 25.33 -23.96
C GLU A 342 -3.23 25.23 -24.55
N ASN A 343 -4.26 25.66 -23.80
CA ASN A 343 -5.66 25.54 -24.19
C ASN A 343 -6.40 26.90 -24.33
N GLY A 344 -5.67 28.01 -24.29
CA GLY A 344 -6.25 29.35 -24.46
C GLY A 344 -7.18 29.77 -23.31
N ARG A 345 -6.94 29.24 -22.07
CA ARG A 345 -7.67 29.61 -20.86
C ARG A 345 -6.90 30.71 -20.11
N ASP A 346 -7.05 31.93 -20.59
CA ASP A 346 -6.35 33.12 -20.03
C ASP A 346 -6.68 33.36 -18.56
N ASP A 347 -7.88 33.00 -18.12
CA ASP A 347 -8.33 33.07 -16.73
C ASP A 347 -7.49 32.17 -15.80
N LEU A 348 -7.17 30.93 -16.23
CA LEU A 348 -6.30 30.02 -15.49
C LEU A 348 -4.83 30.51 -15.51
N ALA A 349 -4.35 30.96 -16.64
CA ALA A 349 -3.01 31.51 -16.75
C ALA A 349 -2.84 32.75 -15.85
N ALA A 350 -3.80 33.67 -15.84
CA ALA A 350 -3.76 34.88 -15.02
C ALA A 350 -3.80 34.55 -13.50
N SER A 351 -4.69 33.67 -13.06
CA SER A 351 -4.76 33.26 -11.65
C SER A 351 -3.47 32.55 -11.19
N SER A 352 -2.93 31.67 -12.03
CA SER A 352 -1.66 30.98 -11.75
C SER A 352 -0.49 31.97 -11.66
N LYS A 353 -0.39 32.91 -12.59
CA LYS A 353 0.64 33.95 -12.54
C LYS A 353 0.57 34.70 -11.21
N LYS A 354 -0.62 35.10 -10.79
CA LYS A 354 -0.81 35.82 -9.53
C LYS A 354 -0.38 34.97 -8.32
N ILE A 355 -0.60 33.65 -8.34
CA ILE A 355 -0.11 32.74 -7.30
C ILE A 355 1.42 32.75 -7.29
N PHE A 356 2.09 32.53 -8.43
CA PHE A 356 3.55 32.54 -8.48
C PHE A 356 4.13 33.90 -8.04
N ASP A 357 3.58 35.01 -8.51
CA ASP A 357 4.05 36.35 -8.13
C ASP A 357 3.93 36.58 -6.61
N SER A 358 2.80 36.20 -6.00
CA SER A 358 2.57 36.35 -4.57
C SER A 358 3.51 35.48 -3.72
N TYR A 359 3.83 34.25 -4.20
CA TYR A 359 4.77 33.37 -3.52
C TYR A 359 6.23 33.82 -3.69
N LEU A 360 6.59 34.39 -4.82
CA LEU A 360 7.92 34.98 -4.99
C LEU A 360 8.16 36.13 -4.00
N GLU A 361 7.13 36.92 -3.75
CA GLU A 361 7.18 38.05 -2.85
C GLU A 361 7.08 37.68 -1.38
N ASN A 362 6.09 36.83 -1.01
CA ASN A 362 5.70 36.60 0.38
C ASN A 362 5.81 35.12 0.82
N GLY A 363 6.14 34.18 -0.07
CA GLY A 363 6.05 32.76 0.19
C GLY A 363 7.30 32.12 0.80
N PHE A 364 8.37 32.89 1.06
CA PHE A 364 9.61 32.38 1.61
C PHE A 364 9.88 32.93 3.02
N THR A 365 10.49 32.09 3.87
CA THR A 365 11.05 32.52 5.15
C THR A 365 12.31 33.35 4.92
N GLU A 366 12.79 34.06 5.95
CA GLU A 366 14.04 34.84 5.89
C GLU A 366 15.26 33.95 5.55
N THR A 367 15.26 32.71 6.02
CA THR A 367 16.30 31.72 5.72
C THR A 367 16.22 31.22 4.27
N GLY A 368 15.04 31.26 3.64
CA GLY A 368 14.81 30.89 2.24
C GLY A 368 14.07 29.57 2.02
N TYR A 369 13.49 28.99 3.07
CA TYR A 369 12.52 27.89 2.94
C TYR A 369 11.15 28.42 2.51
N LEU A 370 10.32 27.56 1.88
CA LEU A 370 8.93 27.93 1.64
C LEU A 370 8.15 27.94 2.96
N ARG A 371 7.31 28.94 3.13
CA ARG A 371 6.32 28.99 4.21
C ARG A 371 5.29 27.88 3.95
N GLU A 372 5.19 26.92 4.85
CA GLU A 372 4.47 25.67 4.56
C GLU A 372 2.98 25.72 4.79
N TRP A 373 2.57 26.42 5.82
CA TRP A 373 1.18 26.52 6.23
C TRP A 373 0.92 27.91 6.86
N VAL A 374 0.35 28.79 6.07
CA VAL A 374 0.17 30.18 6.43
C VAL A 374 -1.29 30.49 6.71
N ASN A 375 -1.58 31.07 7.86
CA ASN A 375 -2.89 31.65 8.15
C ASN A 375 -2.97 33.04 7.50
N LEU A 376 -3.87 33.16 6.54
CA LEU A 376 -4.04 34.37 5.72
C LEU A 376 -4.96 35.44 6.35
N GLU A 377 -5.50 35.20 7.57
CA GLU A 377 -6.22 36.23 8.32
C GLU A 377 -5.25 37.19 9.01
N ASN A 378 -4.13 36.68 9.50
CA ASN A 378 -3.14 37.45 10.26
C ASN A 378 -1.71 37.33 9.69
N ASP A 379 -1.56 36.73 8.52
CA ASP A 379 -0.29 36.50 7.82
C ASP A 379 0.78 35.82 8.69
N SER A 380 0.36 34.91 9.55
CA SER A 380 1.25 34.15 10.42
C SER A 380 1.38 32.71 9.95
N ASP A 381 2.55 32.11 10.16
CA ASP A 381 2.71 30.66 10.01
C ASP A 381 1.91 29.93 11.10
N VAL A 382 1.08 28.97 10.70
CA VAL A 382 0.07 28.30 11.56
C VAL A 382 0.69 27.41 12.62
N LYS A 383 2.00 27.35 12.79
CA LYS A 383 2.61 26.48 13.79
C LYS A 383 3.85 27.06 14.45
N GLU A 384 3.74 27.06 15.79
CA GLU A 384 4.82 26.99 16.77
C GLU A 384 5.83 28.13 16.81
N GLU A 385 6.34 28.43 18.01
CA GLU A 385 7.34 29.43 18.31
C GLU A 385 8.65 29.34 17.50
N ARG A 386 8.84 28.21 16.78
CA ARG A 386 9.89 28.00 15.80
C ARG A 386 9.35 27.32 14.55
N PRO A 387 9.66 27.85 13.34
CA PRO A 387 9.25 27.19 12.11
C PRO A 387 9.79 25.77 12.03
N VAL A 388 8.89 24.80 11.90
CA VAL A 388 9.23 23.39 11.69
C VAL A 388 8.86 23.03 10.26
N HIS A 389 9.88 22.74 9.47
CA HIS A 389 9.72 22.34 8.08
C HIS A 389 9.53 20.83 7.96
N SER A 390 8.76 20.44 6.95
CA SER A 390 8.58 19.06 6.54
C SER A 390 9.28 18.83 5.20
N ILE A 391 10.22 17.91 5.15
CA ILE A 391 10.92 17.57 3.90
C ILE A 391 9.95 17.28 2.75
N ARG A 392 8.80 16.67 3.04
CA ARG A 392 7.77 16.38 2.04
C ARG A 392 7.15 17.65 1.45
N ARG A 393 6.75 18.61 2.29
CA ARG A 393 6.12 19.84 1.83
C ARG A 393 7.10 20.70 1.03
N GLN A 394 8.29 20.88 1.55
CA GLN A 394 9.35 21.61 0.86
C GLN A 394 9.67 20.97 -0.50
N SER A 395 9.83 19.64 -0.54
CA SER A 395 10.14 18.95 -1.80
C SER A 395 9.01 19.00 -2.84
N GLU A 396 7.75 19.05 -2.41
CA GLU A 396 6.61 19.27 -3.32
C GLU A 396 6.64 20.68 -3.91
N GLY A 397 7.00 21.70 -3.12
CA GLY A 397 7.22 23.07 -3.61
C GLY A 397 8.39 23.16 -4.59
N ILE A 398 9.53 22.54 -4.26
CA ILE A 398 10.70 22.46 -5.17
C ILE A 398 10.30 21.79 -6.49
N TYR A 399 9.55 20.70 -6.44
CA TYR A 399 9.08 20.00 -7.62
C TYR A 399 8.22 20.89 -8.53
N ALA A 400 7.30 21.66 -7.93
CA ALA A 400 6.47 22.60 -8.67
C ALA A 400 7.31 23.74 -9.32
N MET A 401 8.30 24.28 -8.59
CA MET A 401 9.22 25.29 -9.11
C MET A 401 10.03 24.76 -10.31
N PHE A 402 10.53 23.52 -10.23
CA PHE A 402 11.21 22.88 -11.35
C PHE A 402 10.33 22.76 -12.58
N HIS A 403 9.10 22.33 -12.41
CA HIS A 403 8.16 22.20 -13.53
C HIS A 403 7.86 23.56 -14.17
N TYR A 404 7.59 24.56 -13.35
CA TYR A 404 7.33 25.90 -13.80
C TYR A 404 8.53 26.48 -14.59
N LEU A 405 9.73 26.47 -14.02
CA LEU A 405 10.93 26.98 -14.68
C LEU A 405 11.28 26.20 -15.95
N ASN A 406 11.17 24.88 -15.94
CA ASN A 406 11.41 24.07 -17.13
C ASN A 406 10.41 24.34 -18.25
N TYR A 407 9.14 24.54 -17.92
CA TYR A 407 8.10 24.92 -18.88
C TYR A 407 8.39 26.31 -19.48
N GLU A 408 8.69 27.29 -18.64
CA GLU A 408 9.01 28.64 -19.07
C GLU A 408 10.26 28.71 -19.98
N GLN A 409 11.32 27.97 -19.59
CA GLN A 409 12.54 27.89 -20.41
C GLN A 409 12.28 27.25 -21.78
N LYS A 410 11.38 26.28 -21.89
CA LYS A 410 10.96 25.67 -23.16
C LYS A 410 10.40 26.74 -24.14
N TYR A 411 9.77 27.76 -23.59
CA TYR A 411 9.27 28.93 -24.36
C TYR A 411 10.21 30.14 -24.31
N LYS A 412 11.48 29.96 -23.92
CA LYS A 412 12.52 31.01 -23.84
C LYS A 412 12.17 32.14 -22.89
N ARG A 413 11.36 31.87 -21.87
CA ARG A 413 11.05 32.80 -20.79
C ARG A 413 11.91 32.48 -19.60
N HIS A 414 12.63 33.45 -19.04
CA HIS A 414 13.56 33.30 -17.91
C HIS A 414 13.03 34.02 -16.69
N HIS A 415 13.20 33.38 -15.52
CA HIS A 415 12.76 33.89 -14.24
C HIS A 415 13.93 33.82 -13.23
N PRO A 416 14.91 34.76 -13.33
CA PRO A 416 16.14 34.70 -12.50
C PRO A 416 15.87 34.64 -11.00
N ASP A 417 14.82 35.33 -10.53
CA ASP A 417 14.45 35.37 -9.13
C ASP A 417 14.00 33.96 -8.62
N TRP A 418 13.17 33.27 -9.42
CA TRP A 418 12.75 31.89 -9.13
C TRP A 418 13.91 30.90 -9.24
N GLU A 419 14.79 31.06 -10.22
CA GLU A 419 15.98 30.22 -10.39
C GLU A 419 16.91 30.37 -9.18
N GLN A 420 17.12 31.60 -8.68
CA GLN A 420 17.93 31.88 -7.49
C GLN A 420 17.28 31.27 -6.23
N ARG A 421 15.96 31.42 -6.05
CA ARG A 421 15.25 30.81 -4.90
C ARG A 421 15.38 29.30 -4.91
N LEU A 422 15.14 28.68 -6.07
CA LEU A 422 15.28 27.24 -6.23
C LEU A 422 16.70 26.75 -5.92
N LYS A 423 17.72 27.42 -6.47
CA LYS A 423 19.11 27.09 -6.21
C LYS A 423 19.44 27.18 -4.72
N LYS A 424 19.03 28.27 -4.06
CA LYS A 424 19.24 28.42 -2.60
C LYS A 424 18.59 27.28 -1.82
N MET A 425 17.35 26.90 -2.13
CA MET A 425 16.68 25.78 -1.47
C MET A 425 17.43 24.46 -1.68
N LEU A 426 17.88 24.18 -2.90
CA LEU A 426 18.62 22.95 -3.18
C LEU A 426 19.94 22.88 -2.41
N ASP A 427 20.67 23.98 -2.35
CA ASP A 427 21.92 24.07 -1.58
C ASP A 427 21.67 23.82 -0.08
N MET A 428 20.56 24.31 0.47
CA MET A 428 20.12 24.05 1.85
C MET A 428 19.75 22.57 2.07
N PHE A 429 19.05 21.95 1.11
CA PHE A 429 18.69 20.52 1.19
C PHE A 429 19.91 19.60 1.13
N LEU A 430 20.96 19.96 0.41
CA LEU A 430 22.21 19.20 0.41
C LEU A 430 22.85 19.13 1.79
N GLN A 431 22.69 20.18 2.61
CA GLN A 431 23.20 20.20 3.99
C GLN A 431 22.37 19.30 4.94
N LEU A 432 21.09 19.07 4.63
CA LEU A 432 20.20 18.19 5.38
C LEU A 432 20.32 16.71 5.01
N GLN A 433 21.00 16.40 3.92
CA GLN A 433 21.10 15.03 3.44
C GLN A 433 22.02 14.20 4.33
N ASN A 434 21.51 13.06 4.82
CA ASN A 434 22.31 12.09 5.57
C ASN A 434 23.33 11.39 4.65
N PRO A 435 24.41 10.82 5.21
CA PRO A 435 25.44 10.10 4.44
C PRO A 435 24.88 8.94 3.59
N ASP A 436 23.79 8.33 4.01
CA ASP A 436 23.08 7.27 3.27
C ASP A 436 22.17 7.81 2.14
N GLY A 437 22.15 9.13 1.94
CA GLY A 437 21.34 9.81 0.95
C GLY A 437 19.88 10.02 1.36
N SER A 438 19.49 9.66 2.57
CA SER A 438 18.15 9.94 3.12
C SER A 438 18.06 11.37 3.64
N PHE A 439 16.83 11.81 3.95
CA PHE A 439 16.55 13.11 4.56
C PHE A 439 15.77 12.94 5.85
N PRO A 440 15.95 13.81 6.85
CA PRO A 440 15.10 13.84 8.04
C PRO A 440 13.67 14.22 7.64
N ARG A 441 12.69 13.73 8.38
CA ARG A 441 11.28 14.02 8.12
C ARG A 441 10.90 15.45 8.45
N LYS A 442 11.44 15.98 9.56
CA LYS A 442 11.20 17.34 10.04
C LYS A 442 12.48 17.98 10.57
N PHE A 443 12.61 19.27 10.35
CA PHE A 443 13.78 20.05 10.73
C PHE A 443 13.40 21.52 10.94
N HIS A 444 14.25 22.27 11.63
CA HIS A 444 14.16 23.72 11.82
C HIS A 444 14.96 24.49 10.77
N ASP A 445 14.77 25.81 10.71
CA ASP A 445 15.51 26.74 9.83
C ASP A 445 17.04 26.65 10.00
N ASP A 446 17.50 26.29 11.18
CA ASP A 446 18.93 26.10 11.54
C ASP A 446 19.45 24.69 11.27
N PHE A 447 18.71 23.88 10.50
CA PHE A 447 18.99 22.47 10.19
C PHE A 447 18.88 21.50 11.37
N THR A 448 18.49 21.96 12.56
CA THR A 448 18.26 21.07 13.69
C THR A 448 17.15 20.07 13.36
N VAL A 449 17.48 18.78 13.47
CA VAL A 449 16.54 17.70 13.16
C VAL A 449 15.54 17.52 14.31
N VAL A 450 14.25 17.64 13.99
CA VAL A 450 13.13 17.40 14.92
C VAL A 450 12.64 15.95 14.86
N ASP A 451 12.62 15.37 13.67
CA ASP A 451 12.20 13.99 13.43
C ASP A 451 13.11 13.37 12.36
N GLY A 452 14.01 12.50 12.80
CA GLY A 452 14.95 11.80 11.95
C GLY A 452 14.38 10.55 11.25
N SER A 453 13.13 10.15 11.55
CA SER A 453 12.49 9.06 10.83
C SER A 453 12.32 9.46 9.36
N GLY A 454 13.01 8.81 8.45
CA GLY A 454 13.12 9.21 7.05
C GLY A 454 11.80 9.71 6.42
N GLY A 455 11.85 10.90 5.82
CA GLY A 455 10.72 11.48 5.10
C GLY A 455 10.58 10.84 3.71
N SER A 456 9.35 10.72 3.21
CA SER A 456 9.16 10.39 1.79
C SER A 456 9.56 11.59 0.94
N THR A 457 10.59 11.41 0.12
CA THR A 457 11.08 12.41 -0.84
C THR A 457 10.99 11.86 -2.27
N PRO A 458 9.79 11.48 -2.77
CA PRO A 458 9.69 10.82 -4.07
C PRO A 458 10.17 11.71 -5.22
N CYS A 459 10.15 13.03 -5.03
CA CYS A 459 10.40 13.98 -6.10
C CYS A 459 11.84 14.49 -6.15
N THR A 460 12.53 14.67 -5.01
CA THR A 460 13.83 15.32 -4.96
C THR A 460 14.95 14.51 -5.63
N ARG A 461 14.96 13.19 -5.46
CA ARG A 461 16.02 12.33 -6.00
C ARG A 461 16.01 12.20 -7.52
N ARG A 462 14.83 12.14 -8.15
CA ARG A 462 14.70 12.04 -9.62
C ARG A 462 14.90 13.38 -10.33
N SER A 463 14.48 14.47 -9.71
CA SER A 463 14.59 15.80 -10.28
C SER A 463 16.02 16.34 -10.22
N CYS A 464 16.72 16.17 -9.10
CA CYS A 464 18.12 16.61 -8.94
C CYS A 464 19.09 15.86 -9.86
N CYS A 465 18.91 14.54 -10.06
CA CYS A 465 19.81 13.74 -10.89
C CYS A 465 19.68 14.01 -12.40
N ARG A 466 18.54 14.49 -12.89
CA ARG A 466 18.35 14.78 -14.32
C ARG A 466 18.79 16.17 -14.78
N SER A 467 18.82 17.14 -13.88
CA SER A 467 19.25 18.51 -14.20
C SER A 467 20.75 18.75 -13.99
N ALA A 468 21.45 17.88 -13.25
CA ALA A 468 22.91 17.98 -13.08
C ALA A 468 23.73 17.32 -14.22
N VAL A 469 23.07 16.72 -15.22
CA VAL A 469 23.68 16.00 -16.36
C VAL A 469 23.41 16.69 -17.71
N ARG A 470 22.92 17.95 -17.70
CA ARG A 470 22.80 18.73 -18.94
C ARG A 470 23.52 20.07 -18.81
#